data_a9d464e7819e25bc50ea4737cc7765ab
#
_entry.id   a9d464e7819e25bc50ea4737cc7765ab
#
_cell.length_a   1.000
_cell.length_b   1.000
_cell.length_c   1.000
_cell.angle_alpha   90.00
_cell.angle_beta   90.00
_cell.angle_gamma   90.00
#
_symmetry.space_group_name_H-M   'P 1'
#
loop_
_entity.id
_entity.type
_entity.pdbx_description
1 polymer ?
#
loop_
_entity_poly.entity_id
_entity_poly.type
_entity_poly.pdbx_seq_one_letter_code
_entity_poly.pdbx_strand_id
1 'polypeptide(L)'
;MPYLLDTNVMTQLLKRNTRVVNRYRAVLEHGEAVYLSAVVYYEVKRGLLHVGATSQLRQLDEAFKNVLQWLPVSDSTWDRAARLWADCRQQGRPHDDDGDLLIAAQAAAVGAVVVTRNIRDFANLEVAVENWEA
;
A
#
# COMPACT_ATOMS: atom_id res chain seq x y z
N MET A 1 -16.12 0.82 0.91
CA MET A 1 -14.86 1.47 1.36
C MET A 1 -13.70 0.84 0.60
N PRO A 2 -12.99 1.56 -0.25
CA PRO A 2 -11.82 0.98 -0.93
C PRO A 2 -10.61 0.92 -0.01
N TYR A 3 -9.70 0.00 -0.32
CA TYR A 3 -8.49 -0.25 0.44
C TYR A 3 -7.26 -0.22 -0.46
N LEU A 4 -6.18 0.36 0.04
CA LEU A 4 -4.87 0.35 -0.60
C LEU A 4 -3.89 -0.36 0.33
N LEU A 5 -3.32 -1.48 -0.12
CA LEU A 5 -2.44 -2.30 0.71
C LEU A 5 -1.00 -1.78 0.66
N ASP A 6 -0.42 -1.52 1.84
CA ASP A 6 0.98 -1.15 1.96
C ASP A 6 1.89 -2.37 1.73
N THR A 7 3.17 -2.12 1.52
CA THR A 7 4.18 -3.14 1.22
C THR A 7 4.23 -4.25 2.25
N ASN A 8 4.22 -3.91 3.55
CA ASN A 8 4.26 -4.92 4.61
C ASN A 8 3.03 -5.84 4.60
N VAL A 9 1.87 -5.33 4.23
CA VAL A 9 0.63 -6.12 4.14
C VAL A 9 0.70 -7.08 2.97
N MET A 10 1.16 -6.63 1.80
CA MET A 10 1.38 -7.51 0.64
C MET A 10 2.36 -8.62 0.96
N THR A 11 3.44 -8.30 1.68
CA THR A 11 4.41 -9.30 2.12
C THR A 11 3.76 -10.34 3.02
N GLN A 12 2.90 -9.93 3.95
CA GLN A 12 2.19 -10.86 4.84
C GLN A 12 1.17 -11.72 4.09
N LEU A 13 0.52 -11.17 3.06
CA LEU A 13 -0.37 -11.97 2.19
C LEU A 13 0.43 -13.05 1.45
N LEU A 14 1.59 -12.71 0.91
CA LEU A 14 2.46 -13.67 0.22
C LEU A 14 3.00 -14.74 1.17
N LYS A 15 3.24 -14.39 2.44
CA LYS A 15 3.65 -15.32 3.50
C LYS A 15 2.47 -16.10 4.09
N ARG A 16 1.25 -15.83 3.64
CA ARG A 16 0.01 -16.48 4.09
C ARG A 16 -0.26 -16.29 5.59
N ASN A 17 0.05 -15.10 6.12
CA ASN A 17 -0.32 -14.73 7.48
C ASN A 17 -1.83 -14.87 7.67
N THR A 18 -2.27 -15.69 8.60
CA THR A 18 -3.68 -16.07 8.77
C THR A 18 -4.60 -14.88 9.00
N ARG A 19 -4.23 -13.95 9.88
CA ARG A 19 -5.06 -12.78 10.20
C ARG A 19 -5.22 -11.87 8.99
N VAL A 20 -4.14 -11.60 8.29
CA VAL A 20 -4.14 -10.73 7.10
C VAL A 20 -4.92 -11.38 5.97
N VAL A 21 -4.71 -12.66 5.72
CA VAL A 21 -5.45 -13.42 4.69
C VAL A 21 -6.95 -13.42 4.99
N ASN A 22 -7.35 -13.63 6.23
CA ASN A 22 -8.76 -13.67 6.61
C ASN A 22 -9.43 -12.30 6.41
N ARG A 23 -8.77 -11.21 6.79
CA ARG A 23 -9.29 -9.86 6.56
C ARG A 23 -9.38 -9.55 5.07
N TYR A 24 -8.36 -9.90 4.32
CA TYR A 24 -8.34 -9.71 2.87
C TYR A 24 -9.51 -10.42 2.19
N ARG A 25 -9.72 -11.70 2.53
CA ARG A 25 -10.85 -12.47 1.99
C ARG A 25 -12.19 -11.84 2.34
N ALA A 26 -12.38 -11.43 3.59
CA ALA A 26 -13.61 -10.80 4.05
C ALA A 26 -13.91 -9.52 3.27
N VAL A 27 -12.91 -8.69 3.04
CA VAL A 27 -13.03 -7.45 2.27
C VAL A 27 -13.45 -7.75 0.83
N LEU A 28 -12.83 -8.72 0.18
CA LEU A 28 -13.20 -9.13 -1.18
C LEU A 28 -14.61 -9.71 -1.24
N GLU A 29 -15.00 -10.54 -0.27
CA GLU A 29 -16.33 -11.14 -0.20
C GLU A 29 -17.43 -10.09 -0.02
N HIS A 30 -17.13 -8.98 0.63
CA HIS A 30 -18.06 -7.85 0.77
C HIS A 30 -18.10 -6.93 -0.47
N GLY A 31 -17.38 -7.30 -1.52
CA GLY A 31 -17.37 -6.53 -2.77
C GLY A 31 -16.60 -5.21 -2.69
N GLU A 32 -15.76 -5.04 -1.68
CA GLU A 32 -14.94 -3.83 -1.52
C GLU A 32 -13.81 -3.81 -2.55
N ALA A 33 -13.48 -2.62 -3.05
CA ALA A 33 -12.36 -2.46 -3.97
C ALA A 33 -11.03 -2.52 -3.20
N VAL A 34 -10.09 -3.29 -3.74
CA VAL A 34 -8.73 -3.38 -3.20
C VAL A 34 -7.76 -3.00 -4.31
N TYR A 35 -6.92 -2.01 -4.02
CA TYR A 35 -5.94 -1.49 -4.97
C TYR A 35 -4.56 -2.06 -4.71
N LEU A 36 -3.85 -2.37 -5.80
CA LEU A 36 -2.42 -2.63 -5.79
C LEU A 36 -1.70 -1.42 -6.39
N SER A 37 -0.98 -0.71 -5.56
CA SER A 37 -0.17 0.45 -5.97
C SER A 37 1.05 0.00 -6.77
N ALA A 38 1.38 0.75 -7.82
CA ALA A 38 2.62 0.57 -8.55
C ALA A 38 3.86 0.71 -7.66
N VAL A 39 3.80 1.59 -6.65
CA VAL A 39 4.87 1.77 -5.66
C VAL A 39 5.06 0.50 -4.83
N VAL A 40 3.96 -0.04 -4.30
CA VAL A 40 3.97 -1.28 -3.50
C VAL A 40 4.44 -2.46 -4.32
N TYR A 41 3.94 -2.60 -5.54
CA TYR A 41 4.36 -3.65 -6.45
C TYR A 41 5.88 -3.60 -6.68
N TYR A 42 6.42 -2.43 -6.96
CA TYR A 42 7.85 -2.23 -7.13
C TYR A 42 8.64 -2.64 -5.89
N GLU A 43 8.23 -2.19 -4.72
CA GLU A 43 8.94 -2.48 -3.46
C GLU A 43 8.93 -3.96 -3.12
N VAL A 44 7.78 -4.61 -3.27
CA VAL A 44 7.66 -6.06 -3.03
C VAL A 44 8.47 -6.84 -4.07
N LYS A 45 8.32 -6.50 -5.33
CA LYS A 45 9.01 -7.20 -6.43
C LYS A 45 10.52 -7.12 -6.29
N ARG A 46 11.07 -5.94 -6.00
CA ARG A 46 12.53 -5.79 -5.85
C ARG A 46 13.07 -6.65 -4.71
N GLY A 47 12.34 -6.73 -3.60
CA GLY A 47 12.73 -7.57 -2.46
C GLY A 47 12.70 -9.06 -2.79
N LEU A 48 11.67 -9.51 -3.48
CA LEU A 48 11.55 -10.90 -3.92
C LEU A 48 12.62 -11.29 -4.92
N LEU A 49 12.92 -10.40 -5.87
CA LEU A 49 14.02 -10.60 -6.83
C LEU A 49 15.36 -10.72 -6.13
N HIS A 50 15.60 -9.87 -5.13
CA HIS A 50 16.85 -9.85 -4.39
C HIS A 50 17.15 -11.20 -3.71
N VAL A 51 16.13 -11.85 -3.16
CA VAL A 51 16.28 -13.13 -2.46
C VAL A 51 15.95 -14.34 -3.35
N GLY A 52 15.62 -14.14 -4.61
CA GLY A 52 15.31 -15.22 -5.55
C GLY A 52 14.03 -16.00 -5.23
N ALA A 53 13.03 -15.35 -4.67
CA ALA A 53 11.77 -15.99 -4.26
C ALA A 53 10.84 -16.21 -5.47
N THR A 54 11.18 -17.16 -6.33
CA THR A 54 10.51 -17.40 -7.60
C THR A 54 9.01 -17.69 -7.48
N SER A 55 8.65 -18.52 -6.50
CA SER A 55 7.24 -18.88 -6.27
C SER A 55 6.41 -17.68 -5.85
N GLN A 56 6.94 -16.85 -4.95
CA GLN A 56 6.24 -15.64 -4.50
C GLN A 56 6.16 -14.58 -5.59
N LEU A 57 7.17 -14.48 -6.45
CA LEU A 57 7.13 -13.61 -7.63
C LEU A 57 5.98 -13.98 -8.56
N ARG A 58 5.77 -15.27 -8.78
CA ARG A 58 4.65 -15.74 -9.59
C ARG A 58 3.32 -15.41 -8.93
N GLN A 59 3.19 -15.63 -7.63
CA GLN A 59 1.98 -15.31 -6.88
C GLN A 59 1.68 -13.81 -6.90
N LEU A 60 2.70 -12.97 -6.81
CA LEU A 60 2.53 -11.52 -6.87
C LEU A 60 1.79 -11.10 -8.15
N ASP A 61 2.15 -11.68 -9.28
CA ASP A 61 1.49 -11.38 -10.55
C ASP A 61 0.14 -12.10 -10.70
N GLU A 62 0.10 -13.41 -10.49
CA GLU A 62 -1.08 -14.22 -10.77
C GLU A 62 -2.20 -14.00 -9.76
N ALA A 63 -1.88 -13.91 -8.48
CA ALA A 63 -2.88 -13.82 -7.42
C ALA A 63 -3.24 -12.37 -7.05
N PHE A 64 -2.38 -11.41 -7.33
CA PHE A 64 -2.59 -10.03 -6.90
C PHE A 64 -2.62 -9.03 -8.05
N LYS A 65 -1.58 -8.92 -8.86
CA LYS A 65 -1.55 -7.93 -9.95
C LYS A 65 -2.68 -8.15 -10.96
N ASN A 66 -2.95 -9.39 -11.31
CA ASN A 66 -4.00 -9.72 -12.28
C ASN A 66 -5.42 -9.68 -11.68
N VAL A 67 -5.55 -9.59 -10.37
CA VAL A 67 -6.83 -9.66 -9.63
C VAL A 67 -7.23 -8.31 -9.06
N LEU A 68 -6.29 -7.59 -8.46
CA LEU A 68 -6.55 -6.32 -7.79
C LEU A 68 -6.61 -5.17 -8.80
N GLN A 69 -7.22 -4.06 -8.39
CA GLN A 69 -7.24 -2.86 -9.20
C GLN A 69 -5.87 -2.19 -9.18
N TRP A 70 -5.26 -2.07 -10.35
CA TRP A 70 -3.96 -1.44 -10.48
C TRP A 70 -4.03 0.06 -10.31
N LEU A 71 -3.15 0.63 -9.49
CA LEU A 71 -3.09 2.06 -9.25
C LEU A 71 -1.71 2.59 -9.64
N PRO A 72 -1.60 3.24 -10.81
CA PRO A 72 -0.33 3.80 -11.26
C PRO A 72 0.03 5.07 -10.49
N VAL A 73 1.28 5.50 -10.63
CA VAL A 73 1.73 6.79 -10.13
C VAL A 73 1.55 7.82 -11.25
N SER A 74 0.54 8.67 -11.12
CA SER A 74 0.26 9.73 -12.09
C SER A 74 1.01 11.02 -11.74
N ASP A 75 1.00 11.98 -12.67
CA ASP A 75 1.59 13.29 -12.41
C ASP A 75 0.96 13.97 -11.20
N SER A 76 -0.36 13.84 -11.03
CA SER A 76 -1.05 14.41 -9.86
C SER A 76 -0.64 13.72 -8.56
N THR A 77 -0.30 12.43 -8.60
CA THR A 77 0.24 11.71 -7.44
C THR A 77 1.59 12.27 -7.01
N TRP A 78 2.48 12.48 -7.98
CA TRP A 78 3.77 13.08 -7.72
C TRP A 78 3.66 14.48 -7.12
N ASP A 79 2.78 15.31 -7.70
CA ASP A 79 2.54 16.66 -7.19
C ASP A 79 2.03 16.65 -5.75
N ARG A 80 1.04 15.79 -5.46
CA ARG A 80 0.47 15.68 -4.12
C ARG A 80 1.50 15.18 -3.11
N ALA A 81 2.32 14.21 -3.49
CA ALA A 81 3.40 13.70 -2.63
C ALA A 81 4.41 14.80 -2.29
N ALA A 82 4.78 15.63 -3.28
CA ALA A 82 5.65 16.77 -3.06
C ALA A 82 5.06 17.77 -2.05
N ARG A 83 3.77 18.03 -2.15
CA ARG A 83 3.06 18.93 -1.21
C ARG A 83 3.02 18.34 0.20
N LEU A 84 2.75 17.04 0.32
CA LEU A 84 2.76 16.35 1.61
C LEU A 84 4.15 16.43 2.26
N TRP A 85 5.19 16.20 1.48
CA TRP A 85 6.56 16.30 1.95
C TRP A 85 6.85 17.69 2.52
N ALA A 86 6.50 18.72 1.76
CA ALA A 86 6.72 20.13 2.16
C ALA A 86 5.89 20.49 3.40
N ASP A 87 4.62 20.12 3.43
CA ASP A 87 3.72 20.40 4.55
C ASP A 87 4.23 19.76 5.85
N CYS A 88 4.69 18.52 5.79
CA CYS A 88 5.22 17.82 6.96
C CYS A 88 6.45 18.55 7.52
N ARG A 89 7.36 19.02 6.66
CA ARG A 89 8.54 19.77 7.10
C ARG A 89 8.15 21.10 7.69
N GLN A 90 7.22 21.81 7.08
CA GLN A 90 6.75 23.13 7.56
C GLN A 90 6.08 23.02 8.93
N GLN A 91 5.46 21.88 9.23
CA GLN A 91 4.81 21.62 10.52
C GLN A 91 5.77 21.03 11.56
N GLY A 92 7.07 20.90 11.25
CA GLY A 92 8.04 20.32 12.14
C GLY A 92 7.91 18.80 12.29
N ARG A 93 7.28 18.12 11.34
CA ARG A 93 7.07 16.67 11.34
C ARG A 93 7.58 16.07 10.03
N PRO A 94 8.91 16.16 9.75
CA PRO A 94 9.45 15.68 8.48
C PRO A 94 9.16 14.20 8.27
N HIS A 95 8.85 13.86 7.02
CA HIS A 95 8.65 12.50 6.59
C HIS A 95 9.61 12.21 5.44
N ASP A 96 10.50 11.23 5.61
CA ASP A 96 11.61 10.98 4.68
C ASP A 96 11.40 9.73 3.80
N ASP A 97 10.28 9.03 3.94
CA ASP A 97 9.97 7.87 3.11
C ASP A 97 9.07 8.29 1.95
N ASP A 98 9.66 8.42 0.77
CA ASP A 98 8.93 8.81 -0.44
C ASP A 98 7.85 7.79 -0.82
N GLY A 99 8.09 6.52 -0.55
CA GLY A 99 7.08 5.47 -0.78
C GLY A 99 5.80 5.71 -0.01
N ASP A 100 5.91 6.04 1.28
CA ASP A 100 4.76 6.34 2.12
C ASP A 100 4.01 7.59 1.62
N LEU A 101 4.74 8.61 1.22
CA LEU A 101 4.14 9.84 0.68
C LEU A 101 3.37 9.57 -0.61
N LEU A 102 3.92 8.75 -1.50
CA LEU A 102 3.26 8.36 -2.74
C LEU A 102 2.01 7.52 -2.47
N ILE A 103 2.11 6.56 -1.56
CA ILE A 103 0.98 5.71 -1.18
C ILE A 103 -0.15 6.55 -0.56
N ALA A 104 0.19 7.48 0.33
CA ALA A 104 -0.78 8.39 0.92
C ALA A 104 -1.46 9.27 -0.15
N ALA A 105 -0.68 9.79 -1.10
CA ALA A 105 -1.21 10.59 -2.21
C ALA A 105 -2.17 9.77 -3.08
N GLN A 106 -1.83 8.52 -3.38
CA GLN A 106 -2.69 7.63 -4.15
C GLN A 106 -3.98 7.30 -3.40
N ALA A 107 -3.88 6.98 -2.11
CA ALA A 107 -5.04 6.66 -1.27
C ALA A 107 -6.02 7.84 -1.22
N ALA A 108 -5.52 9.05 -1.04
CA ALA A 108 -6.35 10.25 -1.02
C ALA A 108 -7.07 10.47 -2.36
N ALA A 109 -6.41 10.19 -3.48
CA ALA A 109 -6.99 10.38 -4.81
C ALA A 109 -8.18 9.46 -5.08
N VAL A 110 -8.21 8.26 -4.51
CA VAL A 110 -9.29 7.28 -4.72
C VAL A 110 -10.18 7.10 -3.49
N GLY A 111 -9.95 7.85 -2.43
CA GLY A 111 -10.71 7.73 -1.19
C GLY A 111 -10.50 6.42 -0.46
N ALA A 112 -9.30 5.85 -0.55
CA ALA A 112 -9.00 4.54 0.03
C ALA A 112 -8.46 4.65 1.45
N VAL A 113 -8.71 3.60 2.24
CA VAL A 113 -8.04 3.38 3.53
C VAL A 113 -6.69 2.72 3.24
N VAL A 114 -5.61 3.24 3.81
CA VAL A 114 -4.30 2.60 3.74
C VAL A 114 -4.25 1.47 4.76
N VAL A 115 -4.00 0.25 4.29
CA VAL A 115 -3.84 -0.89 5.18
C VAL A 115 -2.34 -1.09 5.41
N THR A 116 -1.91 -0.92 6.65
CA THR A 116 -0.50 -0.96 7.02
C THR A 116 -0.31 -1.45 8.45
N ARG A 117 0.79 -2.13 8.71
CA ARG A 117 1.22 -2.43 10.07
C ARG A 117 1.83 -1.18 10.73
N ASN A 118 2.39 -0.27 9.95
CA ASN A 118 3.10 0.91 10.43
C ASN A 118 2.19 2.14 10.44
N ILE A 119 1.17 2.13 11.29
CA ILE A 119 0.16 3.21 11.36
C ILE A 119 0.80 4.57 11.60
N ARG A 120 1.88 4.64 12.40
CA ARG A 120 2.58 5.90 12.70
C ARG A 120 3.14 6.59 11.46
N ASP A 121 3.55 5.81 10.46
CA ASP A 121 4.15 6.35 9.25
C ASP A 121 3.14 7.14 8.41
N PHE A 122 1.86 6.95 8.65
CA PHE A 122 0.78 7.63 7.92
C PHE A 122 -0.01 8.61 8.78
N ALA A 123 0.34 8.77 10.07
CA ALA A 123 -0.46 9.55 11.03
C ALA A 123 -0.65 11.01 10.63
N ASN A 124 0.31 11.62 9.94
CA ASN A 124 0.27 13.03 9.55
C ASN A 124 0.07 13.23 8.04
N LEU A 125 -0.38 12.20 7.33
CA LEU A 125 -0.50 12.21 5.87
C LEU A 125 -1.95 12.36 5.37
N GLU A 126 -2.89 12.67 6.28
CA GLU A 126 -4.28 12.97 5.95
C GLU A 126 -5.02 11.82 5.25
N VAL A 127 -4.73 10.59 5.66
CA VAL A 127 -5.41 9.39 5.16
C VAL A 127 -5.91 8.55 6.32
N ALA A 128 -7.00 7.81 6.11
CA ALA A 128 -7.45 6.79 7.03
C ALA A 128 -6.53 5.58 6.96
N VAL A 129 -6.25 4.96 8.09
CA VAL A 129 -5.38 3.79 8.18
C VAL A 129 -6.04 2.66 8.96
N GLU A 130 -5.65 1.44 8.64
CA GLU A 130 -6.17 0.24 9.27
C GLU A 130 -5.06 -0.80 9.36
N ASN A 131 -4.98 -1.54 10.47
CA ASN A 131 -4.00 -2.60 10.65
C ASN A 131 -4.71 -3.97 10.66
N TRP A 132 -4.44 -4.80 9.66
CA TRP A 132 -5.07 -6.12 9.54
C TRP A 132 -4.37 -7.21 10.37
N GLU A 133 -3.24 -6.90 10.98
CA GLU A 133 -2.56 -7.82 11.89
C GLU A 133 -3.01 -7.66 13.35
N ALA A 134 -3.73 -6.59 13.63
CA ALA A 134 -4.21 -6.30 14.99
C ALA A 134 -5.37 -7.20 15.41
#